data_5a024d85297ab3664a636ff14348e347
#
_entry.id   5a024d85297ab3664a636ff14348e347
#
_cell.length_a   1.000
_cell.length_b   1.000
_cell.length_c   1.000
_cell.angle_alpha   90.00
_cell.angle_beta   90.00
_cell.angle_gamma   90.00
#
_symmetry.space_group_name_H-M   'P 1'
#
loop_
_entity.id
_entity.type
_entity.pdbx_description
1 polymer ?
#
loop_
_entity_poly.entity_id
_entity_poly.type
_entity_poly.pdbx_seq_one_letter_code
_entity_poly.pdbx_strand_id
1 'polypeptide(L)' 'MDVTQTYALGELAKLLNWSPAHCKVILKQLGADPKDPIPEETAAQVAEKIRRAWPPAA' A
#
# COMPACT_ATOMS: atom_id res chain seq x y z
N MET A 1 -13.68 -18.92 -1.56
CA MET A 1 -14.02 -17.72 -0.81
C MET A 1 -12.79 -16.84 -0.72
N ASP A 2 -12.86 -15.70 -1.33
CA ASP A 2 -11.71 -14.83 -1.37
C ASP A 2 -11.70 -13.89 -0.19
N VAL A 3 -10.70 -14.05 0.63
CA VAL A 3 -10.46 -13.10 1.69
C VAL A 3 -9.50 -12.06 1.12
N THR A 4 -10.06 -10.96 0.68
CA THR A 4 -9.23 -9.86 0.21
C THR A 4 -8.64 -9.18 1.43
N GLN A 5 -7.36 -9.33 1.60
CA GLN A 5 -6.68 -8.67 2.70
C GLN A 5 -6.55 -7.19 2.39
N THR A 6 -6.86 -6.36 3.39
CA THR A 6 -6.72 -4.92 3.26
C THR A 6 -5.75 -4.41 4.31
N TYR A 7 -5.19 -3.25 4.05
CA TYR A 7 -4.20 -2.63 4.91
C TYR A 7 -4.59 -1.20 5.22
N ALA A 8 -4.29 -0.77 6.43
CA ALA A 8 -4.38 0.66 6.74
C ALA A 8 -3.13 1.36 6.21
N LEU A 9 -3.23 2.66 6.00
CA LEU A 9 -2.11 3.44 5.49
C LEU A 9 -0.86 3.26 6.36
N GLY A 10 -1.01 3.34 7.67
CA GLY A 10 0.11 3.17 8.58
C GLY A 10 0.72 1.78 8.53
N GLU A 11 -0.13 0.77 8.39
CA GLU A 11 0.33 -0.61 8.27
C GLU A 11 1.11 -0.82 6.98
N LEU A 12 0.58 -0.30 5.88
CA LEU A 12 1.24 -0.41 4.59
C LEU A 12 2.60 0.27 4.60
N ALA A 13 2.66 1.47 5.19
CA ALA A 13 3.91 2.20 5.29
C ALA A 13 4.95 1.43 6.10
N LYS A 14 4.51 0.78 7.17
CA LYS A 14 5.39 -0.07 7.98
C LYS A 14 5.91 -1.27 7.20
N LEU A 15 5.02 -1.94 6.48
CA LEU A 15 5.38 -3.10 5.69
C LEU A 15 6.41 -2.75 4.62
N LEU A 16 6.26 -1.59 4.02
CA LEU A 16 7.15 -1.14 2.96
C LEU A 16 8.36 -0.38 3.50
N ASN A 17 8.38 -0.16 4.81
CA ASN A 17 9.43 0.65 5.45
C ASN A 17 9.53 2.02 4.76
N TRP A 18 8.40 2.66 4.58
CA TRP A 18 8.29 3.90 3.83
C TRP A 18 7.51 4.92 4.64
N SER A 19 7.66 6.19 4.27
CA SER A 19 6.94 7.25 4.97
C SER A 19 5.44 7.19 4.68
N PRO A 20 4.56 7.27 5.70
CA PRO A 20 3.12 7.32 5.46
C PRO A 20 2.72 8.49 4.56
N ALA A 21 3.41 9.62 4.67
CA ALA A 21 3.11 10.78 3.84
C ALA A 21 3.36 10.47 2.36
N HIS A 22 4.44 9.77 2.05
CA HIS A 22 4.73 9.37 0.69
C HIS A 22 3.72 8.35 0.17
N CYS A 23 3.36 7.39 1.00
CA CYS A 23 2.36 6.39 0.63
C CYS A 23 1.02 7.07 0.31
N LYS A 24 0.67 8.08 1.08
CA LYS A 24 -0.55 8.85 0.85
C LYS A 24 -0.54 9.52 -0.52
N VAL A 25 0.58 10.14 -0.88
CA VAL A 25 0.72 10.79 -2.17
C VAL A 25 0.59 9.78 -3.30
N ILE A 26 1.26 8.64 -3.16
CA ILE A 26 1.22 7.60 -4.18
C ILE A 26 -0.19 7.05 -4.36
N LEU A 27 -0.89 6.81 -3.24
CA LEU A 27 -2.27 6.32 -3.29
C LEU A 27 -3.18 7.30 -4.03
N LYS A 28 -3.00 8.59 -3.80
CA LYS A 28 -3.78 9.60 -4.52
C LYS A 28 -3.49 9.57 -6.01
N GLN A 29 -2.24 9.37 -6.39
CA GLN A 29 -1.87 9.26 -7.80
C GLN A 29 -2.51 8.05 -8.46
N LEU A 30 -2.71 6.99 -7.69
CA LEU A 30 -3.36 5.78 -8.19
C LEU A 30 -4.89 5.88 -8.19
N GLY A 31 -5.42 6.98 -7.67
CA GLY A 31 -6.86 7.16 -7.58
C GLY A 31 -7.48 6.48 -6.36
N ALA A 32 -6.66 6.09 -5.39
CA ALA A 32 -7.13 5.47 -4.17
C ALA A 32 -7.20 6.48 -3.04
N ASP A 33 -8.16 6.28 -2.13
CA ASP A 33 -8.28 7.12 -0.96
C ASP A 33 -7.44 6.54 0.17
N PRO A 34 -6.44 7.29 0.67
CA PRO A 34 -5.60 6.77 1.75
C PRO A 34 -6.35 6.54 3.07
N LYS A 35 -7.54 7.11 3.20
CA LYS A 35 -8.37 6.89 4.39
C LYS A 35 -9.12 5.57 4.37
N ASP A 36 -9.32 5.02 3.18
CA ASP A 36 -10.03 3.76 3.02
C ASP A 36 -9.07 2.58 3.17
N PRO A 37 -9.60 1.41 3.51
CA PRO A 37 -8.75 0.21 3.51
C PRO A 37 -8.11 0.01 2.14
N ILE A 38 -6.84 -0.36 2.15
CA ILE A 38 -6.07 -0.51 0.93
C ILE A 38 -6.06 -1.99 0.55
N PRO A 39 -6.67 -2.37 -0.59
CA PRO A 39 -6.63 -3.75 -1.04
C PRO A 39 -5.19 -4.18 -1.36
N GLU A 40 -4.95 -5.47 -1.26
CA GLU A 40 -3.63 -6.02 -1.55
C GLU A 40 -3.15 -5.63 -2.94
N GLU A 41 -4.06 -5.62 -3.91
CA GLU A 41 -3.75 -5.22 -5.27
C GLU A 41 -3.21 -3.79 -5.34
N THR A 42 -3.87 -2.88 -4.63
CA THR A 42 -3.42 -1.49 -4.59
C THR A 42 -2.10 -1.38 -3.82
N ALA A 43 -1.95 -2.15 -2.77
CA ALA A 43 -0.71 -2.17 -2.00
C ALA A 43 0.46 -2.61 -2.88
N ALA A 44 0.24 -3.61 -3.73
CA ALA A 44 1.26 -4.05 -4.67
C ALA A 44 1.64 -2.95 -5.65
N GLN A 45 0.66 -2.17 -6.11
CA GLN A 45 0.93 -1.05 -7.01
C GLN A 45 1.74 0.03 -6.33
N VAL A 46 1.45 0.31 -5.07
CA VAL A 46 2.24 1.27 -4.30
C VAL A 46 3.68 0.79 -4.17
N ALA A 47 3.86 -0.49 -3.85
CA ALA A 47 5.20 -1.06 -3.73
C ALA A 47 5.98 -0.92 -5.04
N GLU A 48 5.31 -1.17 -6.16
CA GLU A 48 5.94 -1.05 -7.46
C GLU A 48 6.38 0.39 -7.75
N LYS A 49 5.56 1.36 -7.35
CA LYS A 49 5.88 2.77 -7.55
C LYS A 49 7.15 3.19 -6.81
N ILE A 50 7.40 2.59 -5.66
CA ILE A 50 8.60 2.89 -4.88
C ILE A 50 9.70 1.84 -5.09
N ARG A 51 9.53 0.98 -6.08
CA ARG A 51 10.49 -0.05 -6.47
C ARG A 51 10.78 -1.02 -5.33
N ARG A 52 9.73 -1.41 -4.62
CA ARG A 52 9.82 -2.41 -3.56
C ARG A 52 9.13 -3.68 -4.04
N ALA A 53 9.64 -4.81 -3.59
CA ALA A 53 9.03 -6.10 -3.91
C ALA A 53 7.73 -6.26 -3.14
N TRP A 54 6.77 -6.91 -3.75
CA TRP A 54 5.52 -7.24 -3.09
C TRP A 54 5.22 -8.72 -3.32
N PRO A 55 4.87 -9.49 -2.29
CA PRO A 55 4.81 -9.03 -0.90
C PRO A 55 6.21 -8.77 -0.32
N PRO A 56 6.30 -7.91 0.72
CA PRO A 56 7.58 -7.65 1.34
C PRO A 56 8.18 -8.93 1.88
N ALA A 57 9.46 -9.11 1.69
CA ALA A 57 10.13 -10.28 2.23
C ALA A 57 10.10 -10.24 3.75
N ALA A 58 9.72 -11.36 4.33
CA ALA A 58 9.68 -11.46 5.77
C ALA A 58 11.10 -11.53 6.35
#